data_5cd5de17a4be3aac4136edd20e09908a
#
_entry.id   5cd5de17a4be3aac4136edd20e09908a
#
_cell.length_a   1.000
_cell.length_b   1.000
_cell.length_c   1.000
_cell.angle_alpha   90.00
_cell.angle_beta   90.00
_cell.angle_gamma   90.00
#
_symmetry.space_group_name_H-M   'P 1'
#
loop_
_entity.id
_entity.type
_entity.pdbx_description
1 polymer ?
#
loop_
_entity_poly.entity_id
_entity_poly.type
_entity_poly.pdbx_seq_one_letter_code
_entity_poly.pdbx_strand_id
1 'polypeptide(L)'
;MKNAAEIELTKIFNFLEAVISWRIKNHSADFETEAPTLDLKKLGKSILGDFLKKENFSQAEAIVLLLALAPSIYPSILLDVVSKEFPKGTDFVQFGGLKGQNHRGILPTGETVQFILGGSDFTQRMKCMDYFSETHFFNKKDILYIENALVGEPMMSGKLVLFPEIIYQLTTGDVPPPKLSTQFPAEKLETQLDWNDLILSEKTLRQIKELEMWLQHNDHLFKDWGMEKRLKAGYRVLFHGPAGTGKTLTASLLGKYTNKPVYRVDLSTVVSKYIGETEKNLSNLFNKAAHKDWILFFDEAD
;
A
#
# COMPACT_ATOMS: atom_id res chain seq x y z
N MET A 1 19.50 9.37 -25.38
CA MET A 1 19.64 10.24 -24.18
C MET A 1 18.69 9.70 -23.13
N LYS A 2 19.15 9.48 -21.86
CA LYS A 2 18.25 9.06 -20.78
C LYS A 2 17.21 10.16 -20.51
N ASN A 3 15.96 9.76 -20.31
CA ASN A 3 14.87 10.66 -19.92
C ASN A 3 15.16 11.26 -18.52
N ALA A 4 14.63 12.46 -18.23
CA ALA A 4 14.81 13.13 -16.95
C ALA A 4 14.35 12.28 -15.74
N ALA A 5 13.32 11.45 -15.93
CA ALA A 5 12.83 10.50 -14.95
C ALA A 5 13.84 9.36 -14.69
N GLU A 6 14.47 8.83 -15.75
CA GLU A 6 15.51 7.77 -15.62
C GLU A 6 16.75 8.29 -14.89
N ILE A 7 17.15 9.53 -15.14
CA ILE A 7 18.27 10.17 -14.44
C ILE A 7 17.97 10.30 -12.96
N GLU A 8 16.74 10.72 -12.63
CA GLU A 8 16.30 10.87 -11.23
C GLU A 8 16.24 9.51 -10.52
N LEU A 9 15.64 8.48 -11.15
CA LEU A 9 15.62 7.12 -10.60
C LEU A 9 17.03 6.60 -10.36
N THR A 10 17.94 6.76 -11.32
CA THR A 10 19.34 6.39 -11.15
C THR A 10 19.97 7.09 -9.94
N LYS A 11 19.69 8.39 -9.76
CA LYS A 11 20.17 9.16 -8.61
C LYS A 11 19.63 8.63 -7.28
N ILE A 12 18.35 8.27 -7.23
CA ILE A 12 17.69 7.75 -6.02
C ILE A 12 18.29 6.39 -5.64
N PHE A 13 18.49 5.47 -6.58
CA PHE A 13 19.08 4.16 -6.28
C PHE A 13 20.58 4.24 -5.98
N ASN A 14 21.34 5.10 -6.66
CA ASN A 14 22.73 5.37 -6.30
C ASN A 14 22.85 5.93 -4.87
N PHE A 15 21.91 6.76 -4.44
CA PHE A 15 21.84 7.21 -3.05
C PHE A 15 21.65 6.03 -2.08
N LEU A 16 20.72 5.10 -2.37
CA LEU A 16 20.52 3.90 -1.55
C LEU A 16 21.81 3.06 -1.46
N GLU A 17 22.47 2.79 -2.59
CA GLU A 17 23.74 2.07 -2.63
C GLU A 17 24.81 2.77 -1.79
N ALA A 18 24.92 4.10 -1.92
CA ALA A 18 25.89 4.89 -1.16
C ALA A 18 25.63 4.82 0.35
N VAL A 19 24.36 4.89 0.77
CA VAL A 19 23.99 4.76 2.19
C VAL A 19 24.34 3.39 2.74
N ILE A 20 24.04 2.33 2.01
CA ILE A 20 24.37 0.95 2.41
C ILE A 20 25.88 0.76 2.52
N SER A 21 26.63 1.15 1.48
CA SER A 21 28.10 1.07 1.48
C SER A 21 28.72 1.87 2.61
N TRP A 22 28.21 3.10 2.82
CA TRP A 22 28.68 3.96 3.90
C TRP A 22 28.45 3.30 5.27
N ARG A 23 27.23 2.74 5.51
CA ARG A 23 26.92 2.08 6.78
C ARG A 23 27.78 0.83 7.00
N ILE A 24 28.03 0.03 5.98
CA ILE A 24 28.88 -1.15 6.08
C ILE A 24 30.31 -0.75 6.49
N LYS A 25 30.86 0.30 5.88
CA LYS A 25 32.21 0.80 6.20
C LYS A 25 32.32 1.41 7.59
N ASN A 26 31.24 2.02 8.07
CA ASN A 26 31.18 2.74 9.34
C ASN A 26 30.40 1.98 10.44
N HIS A 27 30.32 0.66 10.37
CA HIS A 27 29.51 -0.11 11.34
C HIS A 27 30.23 -0.32 12.70
N SER A 28 31.54 -0.22 12.76
CA SER A 28 32.37 -0.54 13.94
C SER A 28 33.24 0.60 14.44
N ALA A 29 33.20 1.78 13.83
CA ALA A 29 34.06 2.90 14.17
C ALA A 29 33.27 4.15 14.57
N ASP A 30 33.90 5.04 15.33
CA ASP A 30 33.49 6.42 15.48
C ASP A 30 33.44 7.03 14.06
N PHE A 31 32.28 7.65 13.72
CA PHE A 31 31.98 8.08 12.36
C PHE A 31 32.94 9.20 11.93
N GLU A 32 33.84 8.88 11.01
CA GLU A 32 34.76 9.87 10.40
C GLU A 32 34.12 10.61 9.21
N THR A 33 33.01 10.08 8.66
CA THR A 33 32.40 10.64 7.45
C THR A 33 30.90 10.85 7.63
N GLU A 34 30.39 11.95 7.07
CA GLU A 34 28.94 12.23 7.07
C GLU A 34 28.18 11.20 6.21
N ALA A 35 26.99 10.83 6.65
CA ALA A 35 26.10 9.94 5.91
C ALA A 35 25.66 10.59 4.59
N PRO A 36 25.56 9.82 3.49
CA PRO A 36 25.00 10.32 2.24
C PRO A 36 23.58 10.86 2.42
N THR A 37 23.28 11.98 1.77
CA THR A 37 21.97 12.62 1.81
C THR A 37 21.37 12.80 0.42
N LEU A 38 20.06 12.78 0.32
CA LEU A 38 19.31 13.03 -0.91
C LEU A 38 18.40 14.24 -0.71
N ASP A 39 18.52 15.25 -1.57
CA ASP A 39 17.62 16.41 -1.51
C ASP A 39 16.23 16.02 -2.05
N LEU A 40 15.38 15.54 -1.15
CA LEU A 40 14.02 15.08 -1.46
C LEU A 40 13.14 16.20 -2.03
N LYS A 41 13.40 17.46 -1.68
CA LYS A 41 12.60 18.62 -2.17
C LYS A 41 12.84 18.90 -3.66
N LYS A 42 14.00 18.50 -4.20
CA LYS A 42 14.33 18.67 -5.62
C LYS A 42 13.89 17.52 -6.52
N LEU A 43 13.29 16.47 -5.94
CA LEU A 43 12.70 15.35 -6.68
C LEU A 43 11.36 15.77 -7.32
N GLY A 44 10.84 14.92 -8.21
CA GLY A 44 9.52 15.07 -8.83
C GLY A 44 9.53 14.98 -10.36
N LYS A 45 10.62 14.41 -10.94
CA LYS A 45 10.69 14.11 -12.38
C LYS A 45 10.30 12.65 -12.68
N SER A 46 10.35 11.79 -11.68
CA SER A 46 9.91 10.41 -11.72
C SER A 46 8.72 10.20 -10.78
N ILE A 47 7.93 9.15 -11.02
CA ILE A 47 6.79 8.78 -10.18
C ILE A 47 7.25 8.58 -8.73
N LEU A 48 8.35 7.83 -8.53
CA LEU A 48 8.94 7.61 -7.22
C LEU A 48 9.41 8.91 -6.57
N GLY A 49 10.09 9.77 -7.31
CA GLY A 49 10.55 11.07 -6.81
C GLY A 49 9.41 12.01 -6.42
N ASP A 50 8.36 12.04 -7.22
CA ASP A 50 7.14 12.81 -6.94
C ASP A 50 6.43 12.28 -5.69
N PHE A 51 6.33 10.97 -5.53
CA PHE A 51 5.75 10.33 -4.33
C PHE A 51 6.53 10.70 -3.06
N LEU A 52 7.87 10.54 -3.07
CA LEU A 52 8.72 10.89 -1.94
C LEU A 52 8.55 12.36 -1.52
N LYS A 53 8.40 13.25 -2.49
CA LYS A 53 8.21 14.67 -2.26
C LYS A 53 6.82 15.00 -1.73
N LYS A 54 5.77 14.50 -2.38
CA LYS A 54 4.36 14.78 -2.03
C LYS A 54 4.00 14.29 -0.62
N GLU A 55 4.47 13.11 -0.27
CA GLU A 55 4.23 12.52 1.04
C GLU A 55 5.17 13.08 2.13
N ASN A 56 6.05 14.02 1.77
CA ASN A 56 6.97 14.71 2.68
C ASN A 56 7.84 13.76 3.53
N PHE A 57 8.43 12.76 2.89
CA PHE A 57 9.30 11.79 3.54
C PHE A 57 10.51 12.43 4.22
N SER A 58 10.89 11.96 5.39
CA SER A 58 12.21 12.18 5.96
C SER A 58 13.26 11.32 5.23
N GLN A 59 14.55 11.62 5.41
CA GLN A 59 15.63 10.82 4.83
C GLN A 59 15.55 9.35 5.28
N ALA A 60 15.27 9.11 6.56
CA ALA A 60 15.18 7.77 7.12
C ALA A 60 13.99 6.99 6.52
N GLU A 61 12.84 7.61 6.43
CA GLU A 61 11.65 7.01 5.83
C GLU A 61 11.84 6.72 4.34
N ALA A 62 12.52 7.61 3.60
CA ALA A 62 12.87 7.37 2.21
C ALA A 62 13.79 6.15 2.07
N ILE A 63 14.79 5.98 2.95
CA ILE A 63 15.67 4.81 2.97
C ILE A 63 14.86 3.54 3.23
N VAL A 64 13.94 3.53 4.21
CA VAL A 64 13.08 2.38 4.51
C VAL A 64 12.23 1.99 3.31
N LEU A 65 11.60 2.97 2.66
CA LEU A 65 10.79 2.72 1.44
C LEU A 65 11.65 2.15 0.31
N LEU A 66 12.82 2.74 0.07
CA LEU A 66 13.74 2.31 -0.99
C LEU A 66 14.28 0.91 -0.74
N LEU A 67 14.58 0.55 0.49
CA LEU A 67 14.96 -0.82 0.87
C LEU A 67 13.84 -1.81 0.54
N ALA A 68 12.60 -1.49 0.87
CA ALA A 68 11.46 -2.35 0.58
C ALA A 68 11.17 -2.48 -0.93
N LEU A 69 11.42 -1.40 -1.69
CA LEU A 69 11.16 -1.35 -3.13
C LEU A 69 12.26 -2.02 -3.96
N ALA A 70 13.50 -1.92 -3.51
CA ALA A 70 14.68 -2.34 -4.26
C ALA A 70 14.60 -3.78 -4.80
N PRO A 71 14.21 -4.81 -4.03
CA PRO A 71 14.11 -6.18 -4.54
C PRO A 71 13.12 -6.35 -5.70
N SER A 72 12.09 -5.50 -5.78
CA SER A 72 11.07 -5.57 -6.84
C SER A 72 11.54 -4.94 -8.16
N ILE A 73 12.51 -4.01 -8.11
CA ILE A 73 12.99 -3.28 -9.29
C ILE A 73 14.36 -3.77 -9.72
N TYR A 74 15.27 -3.96 -8.77
CA TYR A 74 16.65 -4.39 -9.01
C TYR A 74 17.03 -5.49 -8.01
N PRO A 75 16.67 -6.76 -8.32
CA PRO A 75 16.76 -7.88 -7.38
C PRO A 75 18.12 -8.12 -6.75
N SER A 76 19.22 -7.77 -7.43
CA SER A 76 20.57 -8.01 -6.95
C SER A 76 21.18 -6.85 -6.16
N ILE A 77 20.55 -5.66 -6.12
CA ILE A 77 21.17 -4.43 -5.57
C ILE A 77 21.76 -4.61 -4.16
N LEU A 78 20.99 -5.23 -3.25
CA LEU A 78 21.46 -5.43 -1.87
C LEU A 78 22.61 -6.43 -1.81
N LEU A 79 22.51 -7.50 -2.59
CA LEU A 79 23.57 -8.52 -2.69
C LEU A 79 24.84 -7.94 -3.32
N ASP A 80 24.71 -7.14 -4.37
CA ASP A 80 25.82 -6.53 -5.09
C ASP A 80 26.62 -5.60 -4.17
N VAL A 81 25.92 -4.74 -3.41
CA VAL A 81 26.57 -3.82 -2.46
C VAL A 81 27.26 -4.59 -1.32
N VAL A 82 26.57 -5.57 -0.71
CA VAL A 82 27.15 -6.38 0.37
C VAL A 82 28.36 -7.18 -0.13
N SER A 83 28.26 -7.83 -1.29
CA SER A 83 29.35 -8.63 -1.87
C SER A 83 30.56 -7.79 -2.26
N LYS A 84 30.36 -6.53 -2.68
CA LYS A 84 31.43 -5.59 -3.00
C LYS A 84 32.24 -5.21 -1.76
N GLU A 85 31.55 -5.01 -0.62
CA GLU A 85 32.20 -4.64 0.63
C GLU A 85 32.78 -5.87 1.37
N PHE A 86 32.20 -7.06 1.17
CA PHE A 86 32.61 -8.35 1.76
C PHE A 86 32.86 -9.43 0.69
N PRO A 87 33.96 -9.36 -0.09
CA PRO A 87 34.22 -10.27 -1.21
C PRO A 87 34.38 -11.75 -0.82
N LYS A 88 34.70 -12.04 0.45
CA LYS A 88 34.95 -13.41 0.94
C LYS A 88 33.70 -14.17 1.36
N GLY A 89 32.49 -13.64 1.10
CA GLY A 89 31.26 -14.38 1.31
C GLY A 89 30.95 -14.72 2.78
N THR A 90 31.42 -13.93 3.73
CA THR A 90 31.05 -14.07 5.14
C THR A 90 29.59 -13.64 5.29
N ASP A 91 28.79 -14.48 5.93
CA ASP A 91 27.45 -14.09 6.36
C ASP A 91 27.58 -12.87 7.29
N PHE A 92 27.23 -11.70 6.75
CA PHE A 92 27.25 -10.47 7.53
C PHE A 92 25.94 -10.37 8.31
N VAL A 93 25.88 -11.13 9.40
CA VAL A 93 24.68 -11.28 10.24
C VAL A 93 24.08 -9.94 10.67
N GLN A 94 24.91 -8.92 10.92
CA GLN A 94 24.45 -7.61 11.36
C GLN A 94 23.64 -6.87 10.31
N PHE A 95 23.81 -7.16 9.02
CA PHE A 95 23.03 -6.59 7.94
C PHE A 95 21.57 -7.05 8.01
N GLY A 96 21.32 -8.23 8.57
CA GLY A 96 20.03 -8.88 8.49
C GLY A 96 19.71 -9.32 7.06
N GLY A 97 18.43 -9.44 6.78
CA GLY A 97 17.95 -9.88 5.48
C GLY A 97 17.79 -11.39 5.38
N LEU A 98 16.93 -11.80 4.48
CA LEU A 98 16.56 -13.19 4.26
C LEU A 98 16.72 -13.58 2.80
N LYS A 99 16.96 -14.87 2.55
CA LYS A 99 16.83 -15.45 1.20
C LYS A 99 15.39 -15.87 0.99
N GLY A 100 14.80 -15.47 -0.13
CA GLY A 100 13.46 -15.93 -0.50
C GLY A 100 13.51 -17.36 -1.05
N GLN A 101 12.35 -18.02 -1.10
CA GLN A 101 12.23 -19.34 -1.74
C GLN A 101 12.52 -19.28 -3.25
N ASN A 102 11.97 -18.25 -3.94
CA ASN A 102 12.14 -18.04 -5.37
C ASN A 102 13.06 -16.83 -5.68
N HIS A 103 13.21 -15.91 -4.74
CA HIS A 103 14.04 -14.73 -4.91
C HIS A 103 15.48 -15.06 -4.51
N ARG A 104 16.43 -14.85 -5.43
CA ARG A 104 17.86 -15.21 -5.22
C ARG A 104 18.68 -14.10 -4.57
N GLY A 105 18.16 -12.86 -4.57
CA GLY A 105 18.77 -11.73 -3.89
C GLY A 105 18.50 -11.73 -2.38
N ILE A 106 18.93 -10.67 -1.72
CA ILE A 106 18.62 -10.43 -0.31
C ILE A 106 17.29 -9.71 -0.22
N LEU A 107 16.37 -10.27 0.57
CA LEU A 107 15.13 -9.60 0.98
C LEU A 107 15.41 -8.84 2.28
N PRO A 108 15.22 -7.51 2.32
CA PRO A 108 15.48 -6.72 3.53
C PRO A 108 14.49 -7.07 4.63
N THR A 109 14.96 -7.00 5.87
CA THR A 109 14.18 -7.22 7.09
C THR A 109 14.15 -5.96 7.96
N GLY A 110 13.40 -5.97 9.05
CA GLY A 110 13.50 -4.93 10.05
C GLY A 110 14.92 -4.79 10.64
N GLU A 111 15.66 -5.90 10.75
CA GLU A 111 17.07 -5.88 11.18
C GLU A 111 17.94 -5.13 10.18
N THR A 112 17.68 -5.26 8.86
CA THR A 112 18.34 -4.49 7.81
C THR A 112 18.11 -2.98 8.02
N VAL A 113 16.88 -2.59 8.34
CA VAL A 113 16.54 -1.19 8.64
C VAL A 113 17.29 -0.72 9.89
N GLN A 114 17.28 -1.51 10.96
CA GLN A 114 18.01 -1.21 12.19
C GLN A 114 19.51 -1.06 11.96
N PHE A 115 20.11 -1.92 11.15
CA PHE A 115 21.53 -1.83 10.81
C PHE A 115 21.83 -0.55 10.03
N ILE A 116 21.06 -0.27 8.97
CA ILE A 116 21.34 0.86 8.07
C ILE A 116 21.11 2.20 8.78
N LEU A 117 20.03 2.35 9.54
CA LEU A 117 19.70 3.61 10.20
C LEU A 117 20.38 3.77 11.56
N GLY A 118 20.53 2.68 12.33
CA GLY A 118 21.00 2.72 13.71
C GLY A 118 22.48 2.32 13.87
N GLY A 119 23.03 1.49 12.95
CA GLY A 119 24.41 0.98 13.09
C GLY A 119 24.65 0.30 14.43
N SER A 120 25.61 0.79 15.22
CA SER A 120 25.93 0.34 16.58
C SER A 120 25.19 1.06 17.69
N ASP A 121 24.42 2.13 17.37
CA ASP A 121 23.65 2.90 18.35
C ASP A 121 22.35 2.17 18.71
N PHE A 122 22.29 1.60 19.91
CA PHE A 122 21.12 0.89 20.41
C PHE A 122 19.86 1.78 20.49
N THR A 123 20.00 3.05 20.82
CA THR A 123 18.88 3.97 20.90
C THR A 123 18.24 4.21 19.54
N GLN A 124 19.07 4.42 18.52
CA GLN A 124 18.58 4.56 17.14
C GLN A 124 17.97 3.26 16.60
N ARG A 125 18.58 2.10 16.91
CA ARG A 125 18.02 0.80 16.55
C ARG A 125 16.61 0.59 17.15
N MET A 126 16.43 0.95 18.43
CA MET A 126 15.10 0.87 19.07
C MET A 126 14.10 1.80 18.42
N LYS A 127 14.47 3.03 18.08
CA LYS A 127 13.59 3.98 17.37
C LYS A 127 13.14 3.48 15.99
N CYS A 128 13.92 2.63 15.32
CA CYS A 128 13.51 2.07 14.06
C CYS A 128 12.23 1.22 14.14
N MET A 129 11.87 0.72 15.32
CA MET A 129 10.62 -0.03 15.51
C MET A 129 9.39 0.86 15.30
N ASP A 130 9.50 2.17 15.55
CA ASP A 130 8.39 3.13 15.41
C ASP A 130 7.90 3.24 13.96
N TYR A 131 8.78 3.01 12.96
CA TYR A 131 8.38 3.00 11.55
C TYR A 131 7.33 1.94 11.20
N PHE A 132 7.24 0.88 12.01
CA PHE A 132 6.35 -0.25 11.79
C PHE A 132 5.18 -0.30 12.76
N SER A 133 5.04 0.73 13.60
CA SER A 133 3.91 0.85 14.51
C SER A 133 2.60 1.14 13.74
N GLU A 134 1.47 0.74 14.29
CA GLU A 134 0.14 1.05 13.74
C GLU A 134 -0.13 2.56 13.62
N THR A 135 0.56 3.37 14.44
CA THR A 135 0.42 4.83 14.46
C THR A 135 1.26 5.53 13.40
N HIS A 136 2.26 4.85 12.83
CA HIS A 136 3.10 5.42 11.79
C HIS A 136 2.35 5.52 10.44
N PHE A 137 2.68 6.54 9.64
CA PHE A 137 1.98 6.77 8.38
C PHE A 137 2.18 5.64 7.34
N PHE A 138 3.27 4.87 7.43
CA PHE A 138 3.48 3.69 6.60
C PHE A 138 2.34 2.68 6.74
N ASN A 139 1.92 2.44 7.97
CA ASN A 139 0.82 1.53 8.28
C ASN A 139 -0.54 2.19 8.00
N LYS A 140 -0.73 3.45 8.43
CA LYS A 140 -1.98 4.19 8.21
C LYS A 140 -2.35 4.37 6.74
N LYS A 141 -1.35 4.43 5.84
CA LYS A 141 -1.55 4.61 4.39
C LYS A 141 -1.33 3.32 3.60
N ASP A 142 -1.22 2.18 4.26
CA ASP A 142 -0.94 0.89 3.63
C ASP A 142 0.26 0.95 2.66
N ILE A 143 1.37 1.58 3.10
CA ILE A 143 2.57 1.71 2.27
C ILE A 143 3.43 0.48 2.39
N LEU A 144 3.84 0.14 3.63
CA LEU A 144 4.69 -1.00 3.92
C LEU A 144 4.48 -1.51 5.36
N TYR A 145 4.87 -2.75 5.58
CA TYR A 145 4.84 -3.40 6.89
C TYR A 145 5.99 -4.40 7.03
N ILE A 146 6.23 -4.88 8.24
CA ILE A 146 7.09 -6.06 8.49
C ILE A 146 6.19 -7.30 8.53
N GLU A 147 6.55 -8.32 7.75
CA GLU A 147 5.94 -9.64 7.81
C GLU A 147 6.18 -10.27 9.21
N ASN A 148 5.20 -10.98 9.74
CA ASN A 148 5.38 -11.66 11.02
C ASN A 148 6.56 -12.64 10.96
N ALA A 149 7.49 -12.51 11.88
CA ALA A 149 8.58 -13.45 12.04
C ALA A 149 8.06 -14.85 12.43
N LEU A 150 8.84 -15.87 12.22
CA LEU A 150 8.50 -17.21 12.68
C LEU A 150 8.41 -17.24 14.21
N VAL A 151 7.61 -18.17 14.73
CA VAL A 151 7.42 -18.32 16.18
C VAL A 151 8.77 -18.55 16.86
N GLY A 152 9.12 -17.67 17.79
CA GLY A 152 10.39 -17.75 18.53
C GLY A 152 11.52 -16.89 17.95
N GLU A 153 11.33 -16.27 16.78
CA GLU A 153 12.28 -15.31 16.21
C GLU A 153 11.98 -13.87 16.62
N PRO A 154 13.00 -12.98 16.62
CA PRO A 154 12.78 -11.56 16.89
C PRO A 154 11.82 -10.93 15.88
N MET A 155 10.95 -10.02 16.30
CA MET A 155 9.98 -9.35 15.43
C MET A 155 10.64 -8.67 14.23
N MET A 156 11.82 -8.08 14.41
CA MET A 156 12.53 -7.36 13.35
C MET A 156 13.23 -8.29 12.33
N SER A 157 13.23 -9.60 12.53
CA SER A 157 13.71 -10.57 11.53
C SER A 157 12.71 -10.78 10.39
N GLY A 158 11.46 -10.32 10.56
CA GLY A 158 10.45 -10.34 9.51
C GLY A 158 10.85 -9.53 8.28
N LYS A 159 10.40 -9.97 7.10
CA LYS A 159 10.66 -9.26 5.83
C LYS A 159 9.97 -7.91 5.80
N LEU A 160 10.64 -6.95 5.18
CA LEU A 160 10.06 -5.66 4.83
C LEU A 160 9.24 -5.82 3.54
N VAL A 161 7.95 -5.55 3.61
CA VAL A 161 7.01 -5.81 2.52
C VAL A 161 6.26 -4.52 2.17
N LEU A 162 6.28 -4.16 0.88
CA LEU A 162 5.39 -3.14 0.33
C LEU A 162 4.02 -3.73 0.02
N PHE A 163 2.97 -2.96 0.24
CA PHE A 163 1.67 -3.33 -0.30
C PHE A 163 1.72 -3.37 -1.84
N PRO A 164 1.11 -4.37 -2.49
CA PRO A 164 1.18 -4.53 -3.95
C PRO A 164 0.74 -3.28 -4.72
N GLU A 165 -0.27 -2.58 -4.22
CA GLU A 165 -0.78 -1.34 -4.81
C GLU A 165 0.29 -0.24 -4.87
N ILE A 166 1.11 -0.14 -3.82
CA ILE A 166 2.22 0.82 -3.76
C ILE A 166 3.30 0.47 -4.78
N ILE A 167 3.62 -0.82 -4.95
CA ILE A 167 4.59 -1.24 -5.98
C ILE A 167 4.12 -0.79 -7.37
N TYR A 168 2.84 -1.03 -7.72
CA TYR A 168 2.27 -0.57 -8.98
C TYR A 168 2.28 0.96 -9.09
N GLN A 169 1.84 1.64 -8.03
CA GLN A 169 1.83 3.11 -8.00
C GLN A 169 3.22 3.70 -8.21
N LEU A 170 4.26 3.14 -7.59
CA LEU A 170 5.63 3.66 -7.68
C LEU A 170 6.35 3.27 -8.97
N THR A 171 5.91 2.22 -9.67
CA THR A 171 6.56 1.71 -10.88
C THR A 171 5.85 2.13 -12.16
N THR A 172 4.54 1.95 -12.24
CA THR A 172 3.74 2.22 -13.45
C THR A 172 2.91 3.49 -13.36
N GLY A 173 2.69 4.00 -12.15
CA GLY A 173 1.80 5.13 -11.89
C GLY A 173 0.32 4.74 -11.77
N ASP A 174 -0.04 3.57 -12.27
CA ASP A 174 -1.41 3.07 -12.28
C ASP A 174 -1.56 1.87 -11.35
N VAL A 175 -2.53 1.94 -10.46
CA VAL A 175 -2.87 0.81 -9.59
C VAL A 175 -3.97 0.00 -10.28
N PRO A 176 -3.67 -1.23 -10.73
CA PRO A 176 -4.71 -2.04 -11.34
C PRO A 176 -5.80 -2.36 -10.31
N PRO A 177 -7.07 -2.39 -10.74
CA PRO A 177 -8.15 -2.79 -9.85
C PRO A 177 -7.90 -4.21 -9.32
N PRO A 178 -8.21 -4.48 -8.05
CA PRO A 178 -8.05 -5.80 -7.49
C PRO A 178 -8.88 -6.81 -8.28
N LYS A 179 -8.26 -7.97 -8.59
CA LYS A 179 -8.93 -9.06 -9.32
C LYS A 179 -9.66 -9.96 -8.33
N LEU A 180 -10.78 -10.52 -8.79
CA LEU A 180 -11.52 -11.54 -8.05
C LEU A 180 -10.58 -12.68 -7.63
N SER A 181 -10.53 -12.96 -6.34
CA SER A 181 -9.71 -14.03 -5.74
C SER A 181 -10.28 -14.40 -4.38
N THR A 182 -9.81 -15.50 -3.80
CA THR A 182 -10.18 -15.88 -2.43
C THR A 182 -9.79 -14.82 -1.39
N GLN A 183 -8.75 -14.03 -1.66
CA GLN A 183 -8.33 -12.93 -0.79
C GLN A 183 -9.10 -11.62 -1.05
N PHE A 184 -9.74 -11.49 -2.21
CA PHE A 184 -10.59 -10.38 -2.61
C PHE A 184 -11.79 -10.91 -3.37
N PRO A 185 -12.85 -11.34 -2.67
CA PRO A 185 -14.03 -11.98 -3.26
C PRO A 185 -14.99 -10.95 -3.83
N ALA A 186 -14.49 -10.03 -4.64
CA ALA A 186 -15.29 -8.99 -5.27
C ALA A 186 -14.81 -8.71 -6.69
N GLU A 187 -15.74 -8.41 -7.57
CA GLU A 187 -15.52 -8.11 -8.98
C GLU A 187 -15.92 -6.66 -9.28
N LYS A 188 -15.08 -5.95 -10.04
CA LYS A 188 -15.39 -4.59 -10.48
C LYS A 188 -16.59 -4.61 -11.43
N LEU A 189 -17.62 -3.83 -11.10
CA LEU A 189 -18.77 -3.63 -11.97
C LEU A 189 -18.55 -2.40 -12.86
N GLU A 190 -18.75 -2.59 -14.16
CA GLU A 190 -18.75 -1.51 -15.16
C GLU A 190 -20.01 -1.62 -16.01
N THR A 191 -20.51 -0.49 -16.50
CA THR A 191 -21.67 -0.47 -17.40
C THR A 191 -21.49 0.56 -18.51
N GLN A 192 -21.93 0.17 -19.71
CA GLN A 192 -22.04 1.08 -20.86
C GLN A 192 -23.37 1.83 -20.87
N LEU A 193 -24.36 1.39 -20.06
CA LEU A 193 -25.68 1.96 -19.97
C LEU A 193 -25.65 3.31 -19.22
N ASP A 194 -26.74 4.06 -19.38
CA ASP A 194 -26.95 5.36 -18.76
C ASP A 194 -28.25 5.40 -17.93
N TRP A 195 -28.49 6.47 -17.17
CA TRP A 195 -29.71 6.61 -16.38
C TRP A 195 -30.99 6.51 -17.19
N ASN A 196 -30.94 6.85 -18.50
CA ASN A 196 -32.09 6.75 -19.40
C ASN A 196 -32.48 5.30 -19.73
N ASP A 197 -31.53 4.36 -19.56
CA ASP A 197 -31.77 2.93 -19.79
C ASP A 197 -32.43 2.25 -18.59
N LEU A 198 -32.58 2.97 -17.46
CA LEU A 198 -33.12 2.46 -16.23
C LEU A 198 -34.50 3.10 -15.92
N ILE A 199 -35.57 2.31 -16.06
CA ILE A 199 -36.92 2.77 -15.80
C ILE A 199 -37.27 2.56 -14.32
N LEU A 200 -37.40 3.65 -13.58
CA LEU A 200 -37.74 3.65 -12.15
C LEU A 200 -38.93 4.54 -11.85
N SER A 201 -39.59 4.29 -10.71
CA SER A 201 -40.59 5.21 -10.20
C SER A 201 -39.96 6.56 -9.82
N GLU A 202 -40.70 7.66 -9.95
CA GLU A 202 -40.22 9.00 -9.55
C GLU A 202 -39.71 9.03 -8.11
N LYS A 203 -40.38 8.30 -7.21
CA LYS A 203 -40.00 8.21 -5.80
C LYS A 203 -38.62 7.58 -5.66
N THR A 204 -38.42 6.47 -6.32
CA THR A 204 -37.10 5.74 -6.30
C THR A 204 -36.00 6.59 -6.94
N LEU A 205 -36.30 7.26 -8.04
CA LEU A 205 -35.36 8.14 -8.72
C LEU A 205 -34.90 9.30 -7.82
N ARG A 206 -35.80 9.90 -7.04
CA ARG A 206 -35.42 10.94 -6.07
C ARG A 206 -34.49 10.42 -5.00
N GLN A 207 -34.77 9.24 -4.44
CA GLN A 207 -33.89 8.62 -3.44
C GLN A 207 -32.49 8.29 -4.00
N ILE A 208 -32.42 7.85 -5.25
CA ILE A 208 -31.14 7.60 -5.92
C ILE A 208 -30.36 8.90 -6.15
N LYS A 209 -31.04 9.98 -6.55
CA LYS A 209 -30.41 11.30 -6.70
C LYS A 209 -29.87 11.85 -5.37
N GLU A 210 -30.60 11.63 -4.27
CA GLU A 210 -30.09 11.98 -2.93
C GLU A 210 -28.82 11.20 -2.56
N LEU A 211 -28.80 9.90 -2.88
CA LEU A 211 -27.64 9.05 -2.67
C LEU A 211 -26.45 9.49 -3.55
N GLU A 212 -26.70 9.83 -4.82
CA GLU A 212 -25.69 10.33 -5.75
C GLU A 212 -25.07 11.64 -5.22
N MET A 213 -25.89 12.60 -4.79
CA MET A 213 -25.43 13.84 -4.18
C MET A 213 -24.59 13.58 -2.92
N TRP A 214 -25.03 12.63 -2.09
CA TRP A 214 -24.25 12.26 -0.90
C TRP A 214 -22.88 11.67 -1.28
N LEU A 215 -22.83 10.77 -2.26
CA LEU A 215 -21.58 10.18 -2.73
C LEU A 215 -20.62 11.21 -3.33
N GLN A 216 -21.13 12.26 -3.97
CA GLN A 216 -20.31 13.33 -4.56
C GLN A 216 -19.80 14.34 -3.53
N HIS A 217 -20.54 14.59 -2.45
CA HIS A 217 -20.28 15.72 -1.55
C HIS A 217 -19.99 15.30 -0.09
N ASN A 218 -19.92 14.01 0.23
CA ASN A 218 -19.68 13.53 1.59
C ASN A 218 -18.39 14.11 2.21
N ASP A 219 -17.35 14.29 1.43
CA ASP A 219 -16.08 14.85 1.89
C ASP A 219 -16.23 16.26 2.47
N HIS A 220 -17.06 17.11 1.85
CA HIS A 220 -17.37 18.45 2.38
C HIS A 220 -18.10 18.38 3.72
N LEU A 221 -19.03 17.44 3.89
CA LEU A 221 -19.74 17.25 5.16
C LEU A 221 -18.80 16.82 6.28
N PHE A 222 -17.87 15.91 5.98
CA PHE A 222 -16.93 15.40 6.98
C PHE A 222 -15.83 16.42 7.31
N LYS A 223 -15.18 16.99 6.31
CA LYS A 223 -13.99 17.85 6.49
C LYS A 223 -14.38 19.29 6.81
N ASP A 224 -15.24 19.91 5.98
CA ASP A 224 -15.52 21.34 6.09
C ASP A 224 -16.52 21.66 7.22
N TRP A 225 -17.45 20.75 7.50
CA TRP A 225 -18.43 20.92 8.58
C TRP A 225 -18.02 20.23 9.87
N GLY A 226 -16.86 19.56 9.89
CA GLY A 226 -16.31 18.93 11.10
C GLY A 226 -17.15 17.79 11.66
N MET A 227 -17.97 17.14 10.82
CA MET A 227 -18.90 16.09 11.26
C MET A 227 -18.22 14.72 11.48
N GLU A 228 -16.93 14.59 11.26
CA GLU A 228 -16.14 13.36 11.48
C GLU A 228 -16.34 12.75 12.88
N LYS A 229 -16.53 13.60 13.88
CA LYS A 229 -16.73 13.15 15.27
C LYS A 229 -18.16 12.67 15.55
N ARG A 230 -19.12 13.00 14.71
CA ARG A 230 -20.56 12.74 14.93
C ARG A 230 -21.14 11.70 13.99
N LEU A 231 -20.60 11.56 12.80
CA LEU A 231 -21.05 10.62 11.79
C LEU A 231 -19.99 9.55 11.58
N LYS A 232 -20.40 8.30 11.57
CA LYS A 232 -19.51 7.19 11.17
C LYS A 232 -19.25 7.28 9.67
N ALA A 233 -18.03 7.07 9.25
CA ALA A 233 -17.69 6.95 7.84
C ALA A 233 -18.46 5.80 7.19
N GLY A 234 -18.87 6.00 5.93
CA GLY A 234 -19.63 5.03 5.15
C GLY A 234 -21.13 5.22 5.25
N TYR A 235 -21.79 5.03 4.10
CA TYR A 235 -23.24 5.08 3.97
C TYR A 235 -23.74 3.70 3.58
N ARG A 236 -24.80 3.21 4.22
CA ARG A 236 -25.37 1.89 3.97
C ARG A 236 -26.74 2.05 3.35
N VAL A 237 -26.95 1.40 2.22
CA VAL A 237 -28.21 1.44 1.46
C VAL A 237 -28.66 0.02 1.19
N LEU A 238 -29.96 -0.23 1.37
CA LEU A 238 -30.58 -1.49 0.99
C LEU A 238 -31.41 -1.26 -0.27
N PHE A 239 -31.03 -1.93 -1.37
CA PHE A 239 -31.84 -2.04 -2.57
C PHE A 239 -32.73 -3.27 -2.46
N HIS A 240 -34.03 -3.07 -2.37
CA HIS A 240 -34.97 -4.17 -2.26
C HIS A 240 -35.98 -4.15 -3.44
N GLY A 241 -36.38 -5.32 -3.89
CA GLY A 241 -37.33 -5.48 -5.01
C GLY A 241 -37.12 -6.81 -5.75
N PRO A 242 -38.07 -7.20 -6.62
CA PRO A 242 -37.96 -8.44 -7.40
C PRO A 242 -36.71 -8.51 -8.26
N ALA A 243 -36.32 -9.72 -8.72
CA ALA A 243 -35.25 -9.89 -9.70
C ALA A 243 -35.56 -9.08 -10.98
N GLY A 244 -34.53 -8.57 -11.65
CA GLY A 244 -34.66 -7.81 -12.90
C GLY A 244 -35.11 -6.35 -12.74
N THR A 245 -35.30 -5.81 -11.52
CA THR A 245 -35.72 -4.42 -11.31
C THR A 245 -34.60 -3.40 -11.39
N GLY A 246 -33.38 -3.78 -11.80
CA GLY A 246 -32.26 -2.87 -12.05
C GLY A 246 -31.40 -2.55 -10.82
N LYS A 247 -31.47 -3.32 -9.72
CA LYS A 247 -30.65 -3.08 -8.51
C LYS A 247 -29.14 -3.01 -8.81
N THR A 248 -28.61 -4.02 -9.49
CA THR A 248 -27.20 -4.09 -9.88
C THR A 248 -26.82 -2.97 -10.86
N LEU A 249 -27.70 -2.67 -11.82
CA LEU A 249 -27.50 -1.58 -12.76
C LEU A 249 -27.46 -0.23 -12.05
N THR A 250 -28.36 0.00 -11.07
CA THR A 250 -28.36 1.21 -10.24
C THR A 250 -27.01 1.40 -9.52
N ALA A 251 -26.47 0.35 -8.92
CA ALA A 251 -25.16 0.40 -8.27
C ALA A 251 -24.04 0.75 -9.26
N SER A 252 -24.05 0.14 -10.45
CA SER A 252 -23.07 0.43 -11.50
C SER A 252 -23.16 1.87 -12.01
N LEU A 253 -24.38 2.40 -12.21
CA LEU A 253 -24.61 3.77 -12.64
C LEU A 253 -24.18 4.78 -11.57
N LEU A 254 -24.48 4.52 -10.30
CA LEU A 254 -23.97 5.35 -9.20
C LEU A 254 -22.45 5.46 -9.26
N GLY A 255 -21.73 4.34 -9.43
CA GLY A 255 -20.29 4.36 -9.58
C GLY A 255 -19.81 5.16 -10.79
N LYS A 256 -20.44 4.94 -11.96
CA LYS A 256 -20.12 5.65 -13.21
C LYS A 256 -20.27 7.16 -13.06
N TYR A 257 -21.37 7.64 -12.49
CA TYR A 257 -21.68 9.07 -12.38
C TYR A 257 -21.02 9.77 -11.18
N THR A 258 -20.61 9.02 -10.17
CA THR A 258 -19.84 9.57 -9.02
C THR A 258 -18.33 9.37 -9.17
N ASN A 259 -17.89 8.72 -10.25
CA ASN A 259 -16.49 8.34 -10.49
C ASN A 259 -15.88 7.52 -9.34
N LYS A 260 -16.71 6.67 -8.71
CA LYS A 260 -16.27 5.76 -7.64
C LYS A 260 -16.35 4.32 -8.14
N PRO A 261 -15.25 3.53 -8.02
CA PRO A 261 -15.27 2.12 -8.41
C PRO A 261 -16.33 1.35 -7.62
N VAL A 262 -17.13 0.54 -8.31
CA VAL A 262 -18.11 -0.36 -7.71
C VAL A 262 -17.57 -1.79 -7.74
N TYR A 263 -17.59 -2.45 -6.61
CA TYR A 263 -17.19 -3.86 -6.49
C TYR A 263 -18.38 -4.69 -6.04
N ARG A 264 -18.78 -5.66 -6.88
CA ARG A 264 -19.79 -6.65 -6.51
C ARG A 264 -19.13 -7.75 -5.69
N VAL A 265 -19.60 -7.90 -4.47
CA VAL A 265 -19.17 -8.97 -3.56
C VAL A 265 -20.07 -10.16 -3.79
N ASP A 266 -19.49 -11.27 -4.21
CA ASP A 266 -20.19 -12.55 -4.32
C ASP A 266 -20.16 -13.26 -2.97
N LEU A 267 -21.26 -13.23 -2.25
CA LEU A 267 -21.35 -13.88 -0.94
C LEU A 267 -21.18 -15.40 -1.03
N SER A 268 -21.49 -16.02 -2.16
CA SER A 268 -21.30 -17.47 -2.34
C SER A 268 -19.82 -17.86 -2.34
N THR A 269 -18.94 -16.97 -2.83
CA THR A 269 -17.49 -17.17 -2.82
C THR A 269 -16.85 -16.78 -1.48
N VAL A 270 -17.53 -15.95 -0.69
CA VAL A 270 -17.07 -15.54 0.65
C VAL A 270 -17.35 -16.62 1.67
N VAL A 271 -18.51 -17.28 1.55
CA VAL A 271 -18.93 -18.33 2.48
C VAL A 271 -18.08 -19.58 2.26
N SER A 272 -17.17 -19.84 3.18
CA SER A 272 -16.36 -21.06 3.21
C SER A 272 -17.05 -22.17 4.00
N LYS A 273 -16.75 -23.42 3.63
CA LYS A 273 -17.15 -24.59 4.43
C LYS A 273 -16.42 -24.69 5.79
N TYR A 274 -15.36 -23.88 5.97
CA TYR A 274 -14.55 -23.88 7.19
C TYR A 274 -14.96 -22.71 8.10
N ILE A 275 -15.15 -23.03 9.37
CA ILE A 275 -15.52 -22.05 10.42
C ILE A 275 -14.40 -21.00 10.52
N GLY A 276 -14.78 -19.71 10.46
CA GLY A 276 -13.85 -18.59 10.59
C GLY A 276 -13.21 -18.08 9.30
N GLU A 277 -13.21 -18.85 8.20
CA GLU A 277 -12.68 -18.34 6.92
C GLU A 277 -13.54 -17.26 6.29
N THR A 278 -14.87 -17.38 6.42
CA THR A 278 -15.81 -16.36 5.93
C THR A 278 -15.55 -15.01 6.58
N GLU A 279 -15.39 -14.99 7.89
CA GLU A 279 -15.10 -13.77 8.67
C GLU A 279 -13.75 -13.18 8.27
N LYS A 280 -12.75 -14.02 8.07
CA LYS A 280 -11.42 -13.60 7.62
C LYS A 280 -11.46 -12.99 6.21
N ASN A 281 -12.20 -13.61 5.28
CA ASN A 281 -12.35 -13.12 3.91
C ASN A 281 -13.09 -11.77 3.86
N LEU A 282 -14.16 -11.63 4.64
CA LEU A 282 -14.87 -10.35 4.78
C LEU A 282 -13.99 -9.29 5.45
N SER A 283 -13.26 -9.63 6.49
CA SER A 283 -12.31 -8.73 7.14
C SER A 283 -11.25 -8.23 6.15
N ASN A 284 -10.68 -9.12 5.35
CA ASN A 284 -9.72 -8.76 4.31
C ASN A 284 -10.32 -7.84 3.25
N LEU A 285 -11.57 -8.10 2.83
CA LEU A 285 -12.28 -7.25 1.89
C LEU A 285 -12.50 -5.84 2.46
N PHE A 286 -13.00 -5.75 3.69
CA PHE A 286 -13.24 -4.45 4.35
C PHE A 286 -11.93 -3.71 4.62
N ASN A 287 -10.88 -4.39 5.03
CA ASN A 287 -9.56 -3.78 5.22
C ASN A 287 -9.01 -3.22 3.91
N LYS A 288 -9.18 -3.93 2.78
CA LYS A 288 -8.77 -3.42 1.46
C LYS A 288 -9.63 -2.25 0.98
N ALA A 289 -10.90 -2.19 1.35
CA ALA A 289 -11.79 -1.10 1.00
C ALA A 289 -11.68 0.10 1.96
N ALA A 290 -11.15 -0.12 3.16
CA ALA A 290 -10.92 0.93 4.14
C ALA A 290 -10.04 2.03 3.51
N HIS A 291 -10.40 3.28 3.72
CA HIS A 291 -9.71 4.45 3.17
C HIS A 291 -9.72 4.59 1.63
N LYS A 292 -10.51 3.75 0.93
CA LYS A 292 -10.72 3.86 -0.53
C LYS A 292 -12.14 4.31 -0.81
N ASP A 293 -12.28 5.17 -1.79
CA ASP A 293 -13.59 5.67 -2.25
C ASP A 293 -14.31 4.64 -3.12
N TRP A 294 -14.55 3.46 -2.55
CA TRP A 294 -15.23 2.37 -3.24
C TRP A 294 -16.68 2.22 -2.82
N ILE A 295 -17.51 1.75 -3.74
CA ILE A 295 -18.86 1.27 -3.47
C ILE A 295 -18.79 -0.25 -3.42
N LEU A 296 -19.07 -0.85 -2.26
CA LEU A 296 -19.22 -2.30 -2.13
C LEU A 296 -20.68 -2.66 -2.31
N PHE A 297 -20.98 -3.45 -3.34
CA PHE A 297 -22.32 -3.95 -3.64
C PHE A 297 -22.40 -5.43 -3.29
N PHE A 298 -23.14 -5.75 -2.23
CA PHE A 298 -23.41 -7.12 -1.83
C PHE A 298 -24.67 -7.60 -2.55
N ASP A 299 -24.50 -8.54 -3.46
CA ASP A 299 -25.58 -9.15 -4.19
C ASP A 299 -26.15 -10.34 -3.41
N GLU A 300 -27.47 -10.57 -3.51
CA GLU A 300 -28.13 -11.69 -2.82
C GLU A 300 -27.84 -11.71 -1.30
N ALA A 301 -27.99 -10.55 -0.64
CA ALA A 301 -27.71 -10.39 0.79
C ALA A 301 -28.92 -10.74 1.67
N ASP A 302 -29.72 -11.75 1.27
CA ASP A 302 -30.93 -12.20 1.96
C ASP A 302 -30.63 -13.08 3.18
#